data_b94e04eee46d914f80e93e864ae639cf
#
_entry.id   b94e04eee46d914f80e93e864ae639cf
#
_cell.length_a   1.000
_cell.length_b   1.000
_cell.length_c   1.000
_cell.angle_alpha   90.00
_cell.angle_beta   90.00
_cell.angle_gamma   90.00
#
_symmetry.space_group_name_H-M   'P 1'
#
loop_
_entity.id
_entity.type
_entity.pdbx_description
1 polymer ?
#
loop_
_entity_poly.entity_id
_entity_poly.type
_entity_poly.pdbx_seq_one_letter_code
_entity_poly.pdbx_strand_id
1 'polypeptide(L)'
;MRFLYFFVLLFFLNLQSQERKSIEAYKFDNPPTIDGVLSESEWNNIKAAEDFTLIMPDTKAGEKIPKGFESKVYLGYDNDAIYVGAQLNHPDPKNLPSEFSPRDEIFGVKSESFWISLDTYDDKVNHFGFIVTSSGA
;
A
#
# COMPACT_ATOMS: atom_id res chain seq x y z
N MET A 1 0.43 48.18 -18.26
CA MET A 1 0.65 46.87 -18.91
C MET A 1 1.80 46.07 -18.37
N ARG A 2 2.92 46.64 -17.93
CA ARG A 2 4.11 45.85 -17.40
C ARG A 2 3.83 45.10 -16.10
N PHE A 3 2.91 45.54 -15.24
CA PHE A 3 2.53 44.84 -14.00
C PHE A 3 1.64 43.62 -14.22
N LEU A 4 0.88 43.57 -15.30
CA LEU A 4 0.00 42.43 -15.61
C LEU A 4 0.80 41.19 -15.98
N TYR A 5 1.91 41.35 -16.67
CA TYR A 5 2.78 40.22 -17.04
C TYR A 5 3.51 39.61 -15.83
N PHE A 6 3.84 40.42 -14.83
CA PHE A 6 4.49 39.93 -13.61
C PHE A 6 3.52 39.07 -12.76
N PHE A 7 2.25 39.42 -12.75
CA PHE A 7 1.23 38.65 -12.02
C PHE A 7 0.89 37.32 -12.69
N VAL A 8 0.90 37.26 -14.00
CA VAL A 8 0.71 36.02 -14.77
C VAL A 8 1.88 35.05 -14.57
N LEU A 9 3.12 35.56 -14.48
CA LEU A 9 4.30 34.72 -14.27
C LEU A 9 4.31 34.03 -12.88
N LEU A 10 3.77 34.68 -11.85
CA LEU A 10 3.66 34.13 -10.50
C LEU A 10 2.63 32.99 -10.39
N PHE A 11 1.66 32.93 -11.28
CA PHE A 11 0.62 31.88 -11.26
C PHE A 11 1.12 30.53 -11.79
N PHE A 12 2.19 30.52 -12.56
CA PHE A 12 2.77 29.28 -13.13
C PHE A 12 3.75 28.56 -12.18
N LEU A 13 4.10 29.14 -11.03
CA LEU A 13 5.13 28.57 -10.14
C LEU A 13 4.61 27.53 -9.16
N ASN A 14 3.31 27.21 -9.14
CA ASN A 14 2.72 26.30 -8.16
C ASN A 14 2.14 24.99 -8.74
N LEU A 15 2.47 24.62 -9.96
CA LEU A 15 2.15 23.30 -10.49
C LEU A 15 3.25 22.31 -10.04
N GLN A 16 3.36 22.08 -8.74
CA GLN A 16 4.04 20.89 -8.24
C GLN A 16 3.14 19.70 -8.53
N SER A 17 3.39 19.02 -9.63
CA SER A 17 2.86 17.68 -9.86
C SER A 17 3.40 16.79 -8.73
N GLN A 18 2.52 16.28 -7.89
CA GLN A 18 2.90 15.28 -6.90
C GLN A 18 3.33 14.04 -7.67
N GLU A 19 4.63 13.75 -7.63
CA GLU A 19 5.18 12.57 -8.27
C GLU A 19 4.56 11.31 -7.65
N ARG A 20 3.91 10.51 -8.48
CA ARG A 20 3.32 9.24 -8.02
C ARG A 20 4.43 8.27 -7.74
N LYS A 21 4.42 7.70 -6.54
CA LYS A 21 5.30 6.59 -6.21
C LYS A 21 4.95 5.40 -7.10
N SER A 22 5.97 4.73 -7.61
CA SER A 22 5.83 3.53 -8.43
C SER A 22 6.70 2.40 -7.88
N ILE A 23 6.27 1.18 -8.10
CA ILE A 23 7.01 -0.03 -7.79
C ILE A 23 7.00 -0.92 -9.02
N GLU A 24 8.10 -1.61 -9.27
CA GLU A 24 8.17 -2.63 -10.31
C GLU A 24 7.80 -3.99 -9.73
N ALA A 25 6.89 -4.70 -10.39
CA ALA A 25 6.57 -6.06 -10.05
C ALA A 25 7.64 -7.02 -10.56
N TYR A 26 8.09 -7.96 -9.73
CA TYR A 26 9.07 -8.98 -10.06
C TYR A 26 8.39 -10.19 -10.71
N LYS A 27 8.97 -10.71 -11.80
CA LYS A 27 8.49 -11.95 -12.42
C LYS A 27 9.14 -13.14 -11.75
N PHE A 28 8.35 -13.98 -11.11
CA PHE A 28 8.80 -15.25 -10.55
C PHE A 28 8.95 -16.31 -11.64
N ASP A 29 10.02 -17.07 -11.58
CA ASP A 29 10.20 -18.27 -12.40
C ASP A 29 9.43 -19.47 -11.83
N ASN A 30 9.31 -19.53 -10.52
CA ASN A 30 8.49 -20.49 -9.78
C ASN A 30 7.63 -19.75 -8.78
N PRO A 31 6.34 -20.15 -8.58
CA PRO A 31 5.46 -19.50 -7.64
C PRO A 31 6.00 -19.60 -6.21
N PRO A 32 5.92 -18.53 -5.40
CA PRO A 32 6.31 -18.60 -4.00
C PRO A 32 5.32 -19.44 -3.19
N THR A 33 5.78 -19.96 -2.08
CA THR A 33 4.91 -20.68 -1.12
C THR A 33 4.01 -19.69 -0.40
N ILE A 34 2.71 -19.96 -0.36
CA ILE A 34 1.74 -19.09 0.32
C ILE A 34 1.57 -19.58 1.76
N ASP A 35 2.55 -19.30 2.61
CA ASP A 35 2.59 -19.73 4.02
C ASP A 35 2.68 -18.56 5.02
N GLY A 36 2.67 -17.32 4.51
CA GLY A 36 2.82 -16.11 5.33
C GLY A 36 4.27 -15.79 5.71
N VAL A 37 5.24 -16.50 5.16
CA VAL A 37 6.67 -16.27 5.40
C VAL A 37 7.34 -15.87 4.08
N LEU A 38 8.09 -14.78 4.09
CA LEU A 38 8.85 -14.32 2.91
C LEU A 38 10.25 -14.96 2.95
N SER A 39 10.29 -16.29 2.82
CA SER A 39 11.51 -17.09 2.99
C SER A 39 12.25 -17.37 1.69
N GLU A 40 11.57 -17.31 0.56
CA GLU A 40 12.18 -17.54 -0.74
C GLU A 40 13.20 -16.46 -1.08
N SER A 41 14.32 -16.88 -1.67
CA SER A 41 15.42 -15.98 -2.03
C SER A 41 15.02 -14.89 -3.01
N GLU A 42 13.97 -15.14 -3.80
CA GLU A 42 13.43 -14.23 -4.79
C GLU A 42 12.89 -12.94 -4.16
N TRP A 43 12.28 -13.03 -2.98
CA TRP A 43 11.80 -11.86 -2.25
C TRP A 43 12.92 -10.85 -1.91
N ASN A 44 14.15 -11.35 -1.71
CA ASN A 44 15.31 -10.49 -1.43
C ASN A 44 15.76 -9.67 -2.65
N ASN A 45 15.37 -10.08 -3.86
CA ASN A 45 15.72 -9.40 -5.11
C ASN A 45 14.67 -8.35 -5.51
N ILE A 46 13.55 -8.30 -4.80
CA ILE A 46 12.43 -7.40 -5.10
C ILE A 46 12.60 -6.11 -4.31
N LYS A 47 12.52 -4.98 -5.00
CA LYS A 47 12.48 -3.68 -4.33
C LYS A 47 11.14 -3.51 -3.64
N ALA A 48 11.14 -3.38 -2.33
CA ALA A 48 9.94 -3.13 -1.56
C ALA A 48 9.36 -1.72 -1.83
N ALA A 49 8.04 -1.61 -1.80
CA ALA A 49 7.38 -0.34 -1.53
C ALA A 49 7.54 -0.01 -0.05
N GLU A 50 8.07 1.16 0.23
CA GLU A 50 8.32 1.70 1.57
C GLU A 50 7.83 3.15 1.65
N ASP A 51 8.09 3.82 2.77
CA ASP A 51 7.74 5.24 2.96
C ASP A 51 6.24 5.52 2.78
N PHE A 52 5.41 4.63 3.30
CA PHE A 52 3.97 4.84 3.37
C PHE A 52 3.64 6.07 4.22
N THR A 53 2.52 6.69 3.95
CA THR A 53 2.03 7.87 4.66
C THR A 53 0.65 7.62 5.23
N LEU A 54 0.29 8.36 6.26
CA LEU A 54 -1.06 8.33 6.82
C LEU A 54 -2.06 8.84 5.78
N ILE A 55 -3.21 8.19 5.71
CA ILE A 55 -4.35 8.66 4.92
C ILE A 55 -5.49 9.13 5.84
N MET A 56 -5.52 8.65 7.06
CA MET A 56 -6.49 9.04 8.08
C MET A 56 -5.80 9.26 9.44
N PRO A 57 -6.33 10.16 10.29
CA PRO A 57 -7.39 11.12 9.99
C PRO A 57 -6.94 12.16 8.95
N ASP A 58 -7.86 12.77 8.26
CA ASP A 58 -7.59 13.77 7.19
C ASP A 58 -6.62 14.89 7.64
N THR A 59 -6.66 15.27 8.91
CA THR A 59 -5.76 16.26 9.49
C THR A 59 -4.29 15.84 9.51
N LYS A 60 -4.00 14.56 9.30
CA LYS A 60 -2.65 13.96 9.25
C LYS A 60 -2.34 13.29 7.92
N ALA A 61 -3.23 13.41 6.95
CA ALA A 61 -3.02 12.82 5.64
C ALA A 61 -1.71 13.34 5.00
N GLY A 62 -0.89 12.42 4.51
CA GLY A 62 0.43 12.72 3.95
C GLY A 62 1.58 12.76 4.96
N GLU A 63 1.33 12.76 6.26
CA GLU A 63 2.38 12.63 7.28
C GLU A 63 3.01 11.23 7.21
N LYS A 64 4.26 11.14 7.68
CA LYS A 64 4.93 9.84 7.82
C LYS A 64 4.23 8.98 8.88
N ILE A 65 4.20 7.68 8.64
CA ILE A 65 3.72 6.73 9.63
C ILE A 65 4.58 6.78 10.89
N PRO A 66 3.98 6.58 12.07
CA PRO A 66 4.73 6.58 13.34
C PRO A 66 5.78 5.48 13.37
N LYS A 67 6.87 5.74 14.10
CA LYS A 67 7.94 4.76 14.30
C LYS A 67 7.40 3.46 14.91
N GLY A 68 7.82 2.35 14.33
CA GLY A 68 7.39 1.01 14.74
C GLY A 68 6.21 0.45 13.95
N PHE A 69 5.61 1.26 13.06
CA PHE A 69 4.55 0.83 12.14
C PHE A 69 5.03 0.79 10.68
N GLU A 70 6.34 0.90 10.46
CA GLU A 70 6.89 0.87 9.11
C GLU A 70 6.53 -0.45 8.44
N SER A 71 6.13 -0.36 7.18
CA SER A 71 5.70 -1.51 6.41
C SER A 71 6.53 -1.62 5.13
N LYS A 72 6.72 -2.85 4.67
CA LYS A 72 7.34 -3.17 3.40
C LYS A 72 6.39 -4.04 2.60
N VAL A 73 6.15 -3.66 1.36
CA VAL A 73 5.27 -4.42 0.47
C VAL A 73 6.03 -4.77 -0.80
N TYR A 74 5.98 -6.02 -1.16
CA TYR A 74 6.62 -6.60 -2.34
C TYR A 74 5.56 -7.04 -3.33
N LEU A 75 5.80 -6.80 -4.61
CA LEU A 75 4.88 -7.17 -5.67
C LEU A 75 5.59 -8.07 -6.67
N GLY A 76 5.03 -9.23 -6.90
CA GLY A 76 5.51 -10.16 -7.90
C GLY A 76 4.38 -10.78 -8.71
N TYR A 77 4.72 -11.45 -9.78
CA TYR A 77 3.75 -12.14 -10.63
C TYR A 77 4.43 -13.31 -11.37
N ASP A 78 3.61 -14.22 -11.83
CA ASP A 78 3.98 -15.21 -12.83
C ASP A 78 2.95 -15.24 -13.97
N ASN A 79 2.81 -16.37 -14.67
CA ASN A 79 1.85 -16.48 -15.75
C ASN A 79 0.42 -16.71 -15.27
N ASP A 80 0.23 -17.07 -14.01
CA ASP A 80 -1.04 -17.54 -13.44
C ASP A 80 -1.59 -16.59 -12.35
N ALA A 81 -0.70 -15.86 -11.64
CA ALA A 81 -1.10 -15.09 -10.48
C ALA A 81 -0.27 -13.80 -10.25
N ILE A 82 -0.82 -12.92 -9.42
CA ILE A 82 -0.13 -11.80 -8.79
C ILE A 82 0.11 -12.19 -7.33
N TYR A 83 1.34 -11.99 -6.86
CA TYR A 83 1.78 -12.28 -5.50
C TYR A 83 2.09 -10.99 -4.77
N VAL A 84 1.57 -10.86 -3.57
CA VAL A 84 1.86 -9.73 -2.70
C VAL A 84 2.42 -10.24 -1.39
N GLY A 85 3.66 -9.87 -1.12
CA GLY A 85 4.31 -10.10 0.15
C GLY A 85 4.28 -8.81 0.98
N ALA A 86 3.85 -8.87 2.24
CA ALA A 86 3.82 -7.71 3.11
C ALA A 86 4.46 -8.04 4.47
N GLN A 87 5.44 -7.22 4.85
CA GLN A 87 5.97 -7.18 6.19
C GLN A 87 5.40 -5.95 6.91
N LEU A 88 4.53 -6.18 7.88
CA LEU A 88 3.82 -5.15 8.61
C LEU A 88 4.35 -5.11 10.04
N ASN A 89 5.03 -4.03 10.41
CA ASN A 89 5.56 -3.88 11.76
C ASN A 89 4.51 -3.25 12.67
N HIS A 90 4.48 -3.71 13.91
CA HIS A 90 3.65 -3.14 14.96
C HIS A 90 4.42 -3.11 16.29
N PRO A 91 4.37 -2.00 17.07
CA PRO A 91 5.13 -1.88 18.32
C PRO A 91 4.74 -2.92 19.38
N ASP A 92 3.50 -3.37 19.37
CA ASP A 92 2.96 -4.37 20.28
C ASP A 92 2.19 -5.47 19.53
N PRO A 93 2.91 -6.38 18.83
CA PRO A 93 2.28 -7.39 18.00
C PRO A 93 1.50 -8.45 18.80
N LYS A 94 1.74 -8.56 20.11
CA LYS A 94 1.03 -9.54 20.95
C LYS A 94 -0.38 -9.10 21.34
N ASN A 95 -0.64 -7.80 21.29
CA ASN A 95 -1.92 -7.22 21.65
C ASN A 95 -2.64 -6.60 20.43
N LEU A 96 -2.36 -7.11 19.23
CA LEU A 96 -3.07 -6.71 18.04
C LEU A 96 -4.57 -7.01 18.17
N PRO A 97 -5.44 -6.05 17.87
CA PRO A 97 -6.86 -6.34 17.69
C PRO A 97 -7.03 -7.39 16.60
N SER A 98 -7.65 -8.52 16.93
CA SER A 98 -7.80 -9.67 16.02
C SER A 98 -9.17 -10.33 16.20
N GLU A 99 -10.22 -9.52 16.33
CA GLU A 99 -11.58 -10.01 16.36
C GLU A 99 -11.91 -10.74 15.06
N PHE A 100 -12.43 -11.94 15.19
CA PHE A 100 -12.83 -12.74 14.04
C PHE A 100 -14.11 -12.17 13.41
N SER A 101 -14.11 -12.07 12.09
CA SER A 101 -15.30 -11.73 11.30
C SER A 101 -15.62 -12.83 10.30
N PRO A 102 -16.88 -13.02 9.94
CA PRO A 102 -17.22 -13.78 8.75
C PRO A 102 -16.57 -13.17 7.50
N ARG A 103 -16.42 -13.98 6.47
CA ARG A 103 -15.91 -13.52 5.18
C ARG A 103 -16.78 -12.35 4.67
N ASP A 104 -16.13 -11.31 4.16
CA ASP A 104 -16.75 -10.10 3.60
C ASP A 104 -17.44 -9.18 4.63
N GLU A 105 -17.38 -9.48 5.93
CA GLU A 105 -17.95 -8.66 7.01
C GLU A 105 -16.86 -8.01 7.86
N ILE A 106 -16.08 -7.12 7.25
CA ILE A 106 -14.92 -6.48 7.91
C ILE A 106 -15.25 -5.16 8.60
N PHE A 107 -16.40 -4.55 8.29
CA PHE A 107 -16.79 -3.27 8.87
C PHE A 107 -17.41 -3.46 10.26
N GLY A 108 -16.86 -2.74 11.25
CA GLY A 108 -17.32 -2.79 12.63
C GLY A 108 -16.63 -3.82 13.52
N VAL A 109 -15.72 -4.64 12.98
CA VAL A 109 -14.86 -5.55 13.75
C VAL A 109 -13.59 -4.87 14.20
N LYS A 110 -13.12 -5.20 15.39
CA LYS A 110 -11.84 -4.73 15.93
C LYS A 110 -10.73 -5.67 15.48
N SER A 111 -10.24 -5.45 14.26
CA SER A 111 -9.14 -6.22 13.68
C SER A 111 -8.25 -5.30 12.87
N GLU A 112 -6.94 -5.45 12.96
CA GLU A 112 -6.01 -4.84 12.02
C GLU A 112 -6.18 -5.50 10.66
N SER A 113 -5.98 -4.75 9.59
CA SER A 113 -6.17 -5.26 8.23
C SER A 113 -5.14 -4.71 7.26
N PHE A 114 -4.84 -5.50 6.25
CA PHE A 114 -4.04 -5.12 5.10
C PHE A 114 -4.92 -5.15 3.84
N TRP A 115 -4.91 -4.06 3.08
CA TRP A 115 -5.77 -3.87 1.93
C TRP A 115 -4.93 -3.66 0.68
N ILE A 116 -5.37 -4.32 -0.41
CA ILE A 116 -4.84 -4.10 -1.75
C ILE A 116 -6.01 -3.78 -2.67
N SER A 117 -5.83 -2.75 -3.49
CA SER A 117 -6.80 -2.41 -4.53
C SER A 117 -6.13 -2.52 -5.89
N LEU A 118 -6.74 -3.28 -6.79
CA LEU A 118 -6.29 -3.47 -8.16
C LEU A 118 -7.26 -2.79 -9.12
N ASP A 119 -6.81 -1.74 -9.80
CA ASP A 119 -7.53 -1.11 -10.90
C ASP A 119 -7.19 -1.87 -12.18
N THR A 120 -8.03 -2.85 -12.51
CA THR A 120 -7.83 -3.71 -13.69
C THR A 120 -8.33 -3.07 -14.99
N TYR A 121 -9.07 -1.99 -14.89
CA TYR A 121 -9.60 -1.26 -16.04
C TYR A 121 -8.81 0.00 -16.38
N ASP A 122 -7.86 0.38 -15.54
CA ASP A 122 -7.09 1.65 -15.63
C ASP A 122 -7.99 2.89 -15.74
N ASP A 123 -9.18 2.83 -15.15
CA ASP A 123 -10.16 3.91 -15.21
C ASP A 123 -10.11 4.83 -13.96
N LYS A 124 -9.34 4.45 -12.93
CA LYS A 124 -9.15 5.17 -11.66
C LYS A 124 -10.43 5.32 -10.82
N VAL A 125 -11.44 4.53 -11.12
CA VAL A 125 -12.74 4.55 -10.47
C VAL A 125 -13.11 3.16 -9.97
N ASN A 126 -13.00 2.15 -10.83
CA ASN A 126 -13.36 0.78 -10.50
C ASN A 126 -12.11 -0.01 -10.07
N HIS A 127 -12.23 -0.75 -8.98
CA HIS A 127 -11.13 -1.59 -8.49
C HIS A 127 -11.66 -2.84 -7.80
N PHE A 128 -10.84 -3.87 -7.79
CA PHE A 128 -11.04 -5.04 -6.94
C PHE A 128 -10.24 -4.86 -5.65
N GLY A 129 -10.92 -4.95 -4.52
CA GLY A 129 -10.30 -4.88 -3.20
C GLY A 129 -10.08 -6.26 -2.61
N PHE A 130 -8.89 -6.51 -2.08
CA PHE A 130 -8.55 -7.72 -1.34
C PHE A 130 -8.11 -7.30 0.06
N ILE A 131 -8.66 -7.95 1.06
CA ILE A 131 -8.43 -7.59 2.46
C ILE A 131 -8.05 -8.85 3.22
N VAL A 132 -7.03 -8.73 4.04
CA VAL A 132 -6.63 -9.77 4.99
C VAL A 132 -6.58 -9.14 6.37
N THR A 133 -7.25 -9.77 7.32
CA THR A 133 -7.28 -9.30 8.72
C THR A 133 -6.23 -10.02 9.57
N SER A 134 -5.90 -9.45 10.73
CA SER A 134 -5.00 -10.07 11.71
C SER A 134 -5.57 -11.36 12.32
N SER A 135 -6.88 -11.60 12.19
CA SER A 135 -7.54 -12.85 12.58
C SER A 135 -7.51 -13.93 11.49
N GLY A 136 -7.00 -13.63 10.28
CA GLY A 136 -6.90 -14.56 9.17
C GLY A 136 -8.19 -14.69 8.35
N ALA A 137 -9.09 -13.72 8.44
CA ALA A 137 -10.30 -13.64 7.61
C ALA A 137 -10.09 -12.71 6.42
#